data_8b389a44065be870a175c9dcc7bed0df
#
_entry.id   8b389a44065be870a175c9dcc7bed0df
#
_cell.length_a   1.000
_cell.length_b   1.000
_cell.length_c   1.000
_cell.angle_alpha   90.00
_cell.angle_beta   90.00
_cell.angle_gamma   90.00
#
_symmetry.space_group_name_H-M   'P 1'
#
loop_
_entity.id
_entity.type
_entity.pdbx_description
1 polymer ?
#
loop_
_entity_poly.entity_id
_entity_poly.type
_entity_poly.pdbx_seq_one_letter_code
_entity_poly.pdbx_strand_id
1 'polypeptide(L)'
;MKAKASAPSFIFEEQRQAASXXXXXXXLLHACSLPLATGGSDMPLENISCQKSFGGWHKRYKHHSQVLGCDMVFAVYLPPQAEQGSKLPVLYWLSGLTCTDENFMQKAAAHRLAAELGIIIVAPDTSPRGADVADDPEGAWDFGQGAGFYLNATEQPYARHYQMHDYVVRELPALIEEHFPASEARSISGHSMGGHGALVCALRNPGRYRSVSAFSPISNPIDCPWGQKAFSRYLGEDRSRWREWDASVLIGQASEKLPTLVDQGDRDDFLVNQLKPEVLVQAAKAANYPLTLRMQPGYDHSYFFIASFIEDHLRHHAEALNS
;
A
#
# COMPACT_ATOMS: atom_id res chain seq x y z
N MET A 1 22.22 10.97 -16.48
CA MET A 1 21.31 10.57 -15.39
C MET A 1 22.13 10.10 -14.19
N LYS A 2 22.02 10.78 -13.07
CA LYS A 2 22.68 10.31 -11.85
C LYS A 2 21.93 9.10 -11.32
N ALA A 3 22.66 8.06 -10.95
CA ALA A 3 22.06 6.89 -10.33
C ALA A 3 21.46 7.26 -8.98
N LYS A 4 20.33 6.64 -8.63
CA LYS A 4 19.74 6.88 -7.32
C LYS A 4 20.69 6.40 -6.23
N ALA A 5 20.76 7.17 -5.13
CA ALA A 5 21.58 6.81 -3.98
C ALA A 5 21.08 5.47 -3.41
N SER A 6 22.00 4.67 -2.89
CA SER A 6 21.69 3.32 -2.46
C SER A 6 20.88 3.32 -1.16
N ALA A 7 19.83 2.50 -1.15
CA ALA A 7 19.03 2.26 0.05
C ALA A 7 19.80 1.38 1.03
N PRO A 8 19.42 1.37 2.31
CA PRO A 8 20.02 0.43 3.27
C PRO A 8 19.90 -1.03 2.81
N SER A 9 20.84 -1.86 3.25
CA SER A 9 21.01 -3.23 2.72
C SER A 9 19.76 -4.10 2.84
N PHE A 10 18.95 -3.91 3.88
CA PHE A 10 17.73 -4.71 4.05
C PHE A 10 16.65 -4.37 3.02
N ILE A 11 16.79 -3.25 2.31
CA ILE A 11 15.90 -2.89 1.21
C ILE A 11 16.41 -3.45 -0.11
N PHE A 12 17.74 -3.61 -0.25
CA PHE A 12 18.37 -4.03 -1.51
C PHE A 12 18.19 -5.49 -1.86
N GLU A 13 18.17 -6.36 -0.86
CA GLU A 13 18.05 -7.80 -1.12
C GLU A 13 16.74 -8.12 -1.83
N GLU A 14 15.74 -7.26 -1.67
CA GLU A 14 14.44 -7.45 -2.30
C GLU A 14 14.43 -7.17 -3.80
N GLN A 15 15.31 -6.31 -4.28
CA GLN A 15 15.31 -5.94 -5.70
C GLN A 15 15.94 -7.01 -6.60
N ARG A 16 16.84 -7.82 -6.06
CA ARG A 16 17.54 -8.84 -6.87
C ARG A 16 16.67 -10.06 -7.20
N GLN A 17 15.70 -10.39 -6.35
CA GLN A 17 14.84 -11.55 -6.58
C GLN A 17 13.76 -11.30 -7.63
N ALA A 18 13.42 -10.04 -7.87
CA ALA A 18 12.39 -9.70 -8.85
C ALA A 18 12.85 -9.88 -10.30
N ALA A 19 14.16 -9.89 -10.54
CA ALA A 19 14.73 -9.96 -11.90
C ALA A 19 14.74 -11.38 -12.49
N SER A 20 14.68 -12.41 -11.70
CA SER A 20 14.82 -13.79 -12.17
C SER A 20 13.55 -14.47 -12.63
N UNK A 21 12.58 -13.98 -12.42
CA UNK A 21 11.29 -14.53 -12.78
C UNK A 21 10.78 -14.18 -14.17
N UNK A 22 11.34 -13.51 -14.79
CA UNK A 22 10.92 -13.10 -16.07
C UNK A 22 11.14 -14.10 -17.19
N UNK A 23 11.82 -14.96 -16.96
CA UNK A 23 12.12 -15.95 -17.95
C UNK A 23 11.16 -17.11 -18.03
N UNK A 24 10.64 -17.39 -17.12
CA UNK A 24 9.74 -18.52 -17.06
C UNK A 24 8.33 -18.20 -17.45
N UNK A 25 8.12 -17.19 -17.59
CA UNK A 25 6.77 -16.72 -17.82
C UNK A 25 6.21 -16.93 -19.21
N UNK A 26 6.80 -17.09 -19.99
CA UNK A 26 6.22 -17.24 -21.28
C UNK A 26 5.50 -18.53 -21.55
N UNK A 27 5.80 -19.33 -20.96
CA UNK A 27 5.09 -20.61 -21.16
C UNK A 27 3.82 -20.71 -20.29
N LEU A 28 3.67 -20.08 -19.35
CA LEU A 28 2.54 -20.27 -18.43
C LEU A 28 1.34 -19.37 -18.74
N LEU A 29 1.46 -18.46 -19.63
CA LEU A 29 0.41 -17.47 -19.91
C LEU A 29 -0.92 -18.08 -20.41
N HIS A 30 -0.91 -19.33 -20.85
CA HIS A 30 -2.14 -19.95 -21.37
C HIS A 30 -3.00 -20.65 -20.32
N ALA A 31 -2.48 -20.86 -19.11
CA ALA A 31 -3.19 -21.61 -18.07
C ALA A 31 -3.96 -20.75 -17.05
N CYS A 32 -3.82 -19.44 -17.11
CA CYS A 32 -4.35 -18.53 -16.11
C CYS A 32 -5.59 -17.77 -16.60
N SER A 33 -6.50 -18.44 -17.25
CA SER A 33 -7.67 -17.74 -17.78
C SER A 33 -8.88 -17.80 -16.85
N LEU A 34 -8.88 -16.94 -15.85
CA LEU A 34 -10.16 -16.41 -15.40
C LEU A 34 -10.46 -15.29 -16.40
N PRO A 35 -11.51 -15.40 -17.17
CA PRO A 35 -11.83 -14.30 -18.08
C PRO A 35 -12.08 -13.04 -17.27
N LEU A 36 -11.41 -11.97 -17.64
CA LEU A 36 -11.78 -10.65 -17.15
C LEU A 36 -13.24 -10.42 -17.52
N ALA A 37 -14.01 -9.90 -16.58
CA ALA A 37 -15.40 -9.59 -16.88
C ALA A 37 -15.45 -8.69 -18.11
N THR A 38 -16.24 -9.10 -19.09
CA THR A 38 -16.45 -8.33 -20.31
C THR A 38 -17.39 -7.17 -20.02
N GLY A 39 -16.93 -6.20 -19.27
CA GLY A 39 -17.64 -4.93 -19.11
C GLY A 39 -17.02 -3.93 -20.05
N GLY A 40 -17.85 -3.16 -20.70
CA GLY A 40 -17.39 -2.19 -21.68
C GLY A 40 -16.67 -1.01 -21.06
N SER A 41 -15.51 -1.23 -20.49
CA SER A 41 -14.71 -0.14 -19.98
C SER A 41 -13.61 0.18 -20.98
N ASP A 42 -13.36 1.46 -21.15
CA ASP A 42 -12.29 1.98 -21.98
C ASP A 42 -10.92 1.85 -21.32
N MET A 43 -10.82 1.10 -20.21
CA MET A 43 -9.57 0.95 -19.47
C MET A 43 -9.07 -0.50 -19.52
N PRO A 44 -8.28 -0.86 -20.54
CA PRO A 44 -7.80 -2.23 -20.65
C PRO A 44 -6.76 -2.55 -19.59
N LEU A 45 -6.84 -3.78 -19.07
CA LEU A 45 -5.81 -4.35 -18.21
C LEU A 45 -4.97 -5.33 -19.01
N GLU A 46 -3.68 -5.21 -18.93
CA GLU A 46 -2.74 -6.15 -19.52
C GLU A 46 -2.23 -7.09 -18.44
N ASN A 47 -2.56 -8.37 -18.54
CA ASN A 47 -2.03 -9.36 -17.59
C ASN A 47 -0.56 -9.61 -17.91
N ILE A 48 0.34 -9.40 -16.94
CA ILE A 48 1.77 -9.55 -17.17
C ILE A 48 2.39 -10.72 -16.43
N SER A 49 1.68 -11.32 -15.46
CA SER A 49 2.15 -12.57 -14.85
C SER A 49 1.01 -13.25 -14.11
N CYS A 50 1.19 -14.53 -13.82
CA CYS A 50 0.17 -15.34 -13.18
C CYS A 50 0.81 -16.58 -12.56
N GLN A 51 0.63 -16.75 -11.24
CA GLN A 51 1.14 -17.94 -10.53
C GLN A 51 0.04 -18.48 -9.63
N LYS A 52 -0.08 -19.80 -9.58
CA LYS A 52 -0.98 -20.43 -8.62
C LYS A 52 -0.39 -20.33 -7.22
N SER A 53 -1.24 -20.02 -6.22
CA SER A 53 -0.79 -19.84 -4.85
C SER A 53 -1.93 -20.22 -3.91
N PHE A 54 -1.72 -21.29 -3.13
CA PHE A 54 -2.71 -21.79 -2.16
C PHE A 54 -4.10 -21.95 -2.75
N GLY A 55 -4.16 -22.55 -3.92
CA GLY A 55 -5.42 -22.84 -4.62
C GLY A 55 -6.02 -21.67 -5.34
N GLY A 56 -5.53 -20.46 -5.11
CA GLY A 56 -5.93 -19.26 -5.81
C GLY A 56 -4.86 -18.82 -6.80
N TRP A 57 -4.92 -17.54 -7.17
CA TRP A 57 -4.02 -17.02 -8.21
C TRP A 57 -3.44 -15.68 -7.81
N HIS A 58 -2.13 -15.55 -7.92
CA HIS A 58 -1.42 -14.28 -7.86
C HIS A 58 -1.21 -13.79 -9.27
N LYS A 59 -1.75 -12.60 -9.58
CA LYS A 59 -1.68 -12.03 -10.92
C LYS A 59 -1.17 -10.61 -10.85
N ARG A 60 -0.45 -10.19 -11.89
CA ARG A 60 -0.01 -8.80 -12.02
C ARG A 60 -0.60 -8.22 -13.30
N TYR A 61 -0.99 -6.96 -13.22
CA TYR A 61 -1.61 -6.26 -14.34
C TYR A 61 -0.98 -4.90 -14.52
N LYS A 62 -0.84 -4.52 -15.79
CA LYS A 62 -0.42 -3.18 -16.19
C LYS A 62 -1.61 -2.46 -16.80
N HIS A 63 -1.74 -1.18 -16.51
CA HIS A 63 -2.79 -0.35 -17.11
C HIS A 63 -2.30 1.09 -17.17
N HIS A 64 -2.93 1.88 -18.04
CA HIS A 64 -2.65 3.32 -18.07
C HIS A 64 -3.54 4.01 -17.04
N SER A 65 -2.92 4.69 -16.08
CA SER A 65 -3.66 5.43 -15.06
C SER A 65 -4.01 6.82 -15.57
N GLN A 66 -5.30 7.16 -15.55
CA GLN A 66 -5.73 8.52 -15.88
C GLN A 66 -5.32 9.49 -14.76
N VAL A 67 -5.45 9.05 -13.52
CA VAL A 67 -5.14 9.89 -12.36
C VAL A 67 -3.66 10.26 -12.33
N LEU A 68 -2.79 9.28 -12.60
CA LEU A 68 -1.34 9.49 -12.51
C LEU A 68 -0.70 9.91 -13.85
N GLY A 69 -1.43 9.75 -14.95
CA GLY A 69 -0.91 10.10 -16.28
C GLY A 69 0.26 9.24 -16.72
N CYS A 70 0.32 8.00 -16.28
CA CYS A 70 1.38 7.07 -16.65
C CYS A 70 0.90 5.64 -16.48
N ASP A 71 1.70 4.70 -17.01
CA ASP A 71 1.37 3.28 -16.83
C ASP A 71 1.69 2.85 -15.41
N MET A 72 0.78 2.05 -14.82
CA MET A 72 0.92 1.54 -13.47
C MET A 72 0.77 0.03 -13.46
N VAL A 73 1.41 -0.61 -12.48
CA VAL A 73 1.29 -2.04 -12.24
C VAL A 73 0.69 -2.26 -10.85
N PHE A 74 -0.20 -3.22 -10.74
CA PHE A 74 -0.65 -3.71 -9.43
C PHE A 74 -0.67 -5.23 -9.44
N ALA A 75 -0.58 -5.80 -8.25
CA ALA A 75 -0.74 -7.23 -8.04
C ALA A 75 -2.08 -7.50 -7.37
N VAL A 76 -2.71 -8.62 -7.73
CA VAL A 76 -3.93 -9.07 -7.08
C VAL A 76 -3.80 -10.54 -6.73
N TYR A 77 -4.15 -10.89 -5.48
CA TYR A 77 -4.35 -12.28 -5.09
C TYR A 77 -5.83 -12.58 -5.08
N LEU A 78 -6.23 -13.56 -5.90
CA LEU A 78 -7.62 -14.03 -5.99
C LEU A 78 -7.69 -15.37 -5.27
N PRO A 79 -8.36 -15.44 -4.11
CA PRO A 79 -8.48 -16.72 -3.40
C PRO A 79 -9.34 -17.71 -4.19
N PRO A 80 -9.31 -19.00 -3.83
CA PRO A 80 -10.09 -20.00 -4.59
C PRO A 80 -11.57 -19.66 -4.72
N GLN A 81 -12.15 -18.99 -3.70
CA GLN A 81 -13.57 -18.63 -3.71
C GLN A 81 -13.92 -17.65 -4.85
N ALA A 82 -12.92 -17.00 -5.45
CA ALA A 82 -13.18 -16.08 -6.56
C ALA A 82 -13.81 -16.78 -7.77
N GLU A 83 -13.63 -18.11 -7.87
CA GLU A 83 -14.22 -18.88 -8.98
C GLU A 83 -15.65 -19.33 -8.71
N GLN A 84 -16.22 -19.01 -7.55
CA GLN A 84 -17.51 -19.54 -7.13
C GLN A 84 -18.69 -18.61 -7.41
N GLY A 85 -18.44 -17.49 -8.11
CA GLY A 85 -19.49 -16.60 -8.58
C GLY A 85 -19.92 -15.50 -7.63
N SER A 86 -19.58 -15.58 -6.36
CA SER A 86 -19.87 -14.53 -5.39
C SER A 86 -18.79 -13.47 -5.40
N LYS A 87 -19.17 -12.22 -5.09
CA LYS A 87 -18.19 -11.15 -4.91
C LYS A 87 -17.57 -11.25 -3.53
N LEU A 88 -16.29 -10.94 -3.45
CA LEU A 88 -15.50 -11.09 -2.23
C LEU A 88 -14.98 -9.75 -1.72
N PRO A 89 -14.76 -9.64 -0.40
CA PRO A 89 -14.17 -8.41 0.14
C PRO A 89 -12.71 -8.27 -0.25
N VAL A 90 -12.22 -7.04 -0.19
CA VAL A 90 -10.88 -6.70 -0.68
C VAL A 90 -10.07 -6.01 0.42
N LEU A 91 -8.84 -6.46 0.61
CA LEU A 91 -7.85 -5.76 1.41
C LEU A 91 -6.84 -5.10 0.47
N TYR A 92 -6.73 -3.77 0.55
CA TYR A 92 -5.73 -3.01 -0.19
C TYR A 92 -4.48 -2.88 0.67
N TRP A 93 -3.33 -3.27 0.10
CA TRP A 93 -2.05 -3.20 0.80
C TRP A 93 -1.15 -2.14 0.17
N LEU A 94 -0.59 -1.25 1.00
CA LEU A 94 0.30 -0.19 0.58
C LEU A 94 1.72 -0.47 1.11
N SER A 95 2.66 -0.58 0.19
CA SER A 95 4.05 -0.89 0.55
C SER A 95 4.85 0.37 0.90
N GLY A 96 6.03 0.16 1.47
CA GLY A 96 6.91 1.21 1.92
C GLY A 96 7.88 1.70 0.86
N LEU A 97 8.79 2.57 1.28
CA LEU A 97 9.80 3.17 0.40
C LEU A 97 10.55 2.12 -0.40
N THR A 98 10.76 2.39 -1.66
CA THR A 98 11.49 1.59 -2.64
C THR A 98 10.78 0.32 -3.12
N CYS A 99 9.71 -0.08 -2.49
CA CYS A 99 8.99 -1.31 -2.87
C CYS A 99 8.16 -1.10 -4.13
N THR A 100 7.73 -2.22 -4.70
CA THR A 100 6.80 -2.27 -5.83
C THR A 100 5.56 -3.06 -5.43
N ASP A 101 4.76 -3.43 -6.41
CA ASP A 101 3.59 -4.29 -6.20
C ASP A 101 3.97 -5.71 -5.78
N GLU A 102 5.24 -6.10 -5.91
CA GLU A 102 5.64 -7.49 -5.70
C GLU A 102 6.13 -7.81 -4.30
N ASN A 103 6.67 -6.86 -3.56
CA ASN A 103 7.35 -7.18 -2.29
C ASN A 103 6.43 -7.89 -1.31
N PHE A 104 5.27 -7.31 -1.05
CA PHE A 104 4.32 -7.90 -0.10
C PHE A 104 3.86 -9.28 -0.55
N MET A 105 3.49 -9.40 -1.82
CA MET A 105 2.95 -10.66 -2.34
C MET A 105 3.95 -11.81 -2.21
N GLN A 106 5.23 -11.52 -2.42
CA GLN A 106 6.28 -12.54 -2.36
C GLN A 106 6.72 -12.86 -0.92
N LYS A 107 6.65 -11.90 -0.01
CA LYS A 107 7.38 -12.00 1.26
C LYS A 107 6.52 -12.00 2.51
N ALA A 108 5.29 -11.56 2.45
CA ALA A 108 4.48 -11.42 3.66
C ALA A 108 3.84 -12.73 4.12
N ALA A 109 3.82 -13.75 3.28
CA ALA A 109 3.18 -15.03 3.57
C ALA A 109 1.68 -14.87 3.88
N ALA A 110 1.00 -14.00 3.12
CA ALA A 110 -0.40 -13.67 3.38
C ALA A 110 -1.39 -14.56 2.63
N HIS A 111 -0.95 -15.21 1.55
CA HIS A 111 -1.90 -15.88 0.64
C HIS A 111 -2.59 -17.07 1.27
N ARG A 112 -1.90 -17.83 2.12
CA ARG A 112 -2.52 -19.03 2.73
C ARG A 112 -3.77 -18.64 3.53
N LEU A 113 -3.65 -17.65 4.40
CA LEU A 113 -4.80 -17.26 5.21
C LEU A 113 -5.83 -16.49 4.39
N ALA A 114 -5.40 -15.67 3.42
CA ALA A 114 -6.34 -15.01 2.52
C ALA A 114 -7.21 -16.04 1.78
N ALA A 115 -6.60 -17.17 1.37
CA ALA A 115 -7.35 -18.25 0.74
C ALA A 115 -8.37 -18.86 1.68
N GLU A 116 -8.00 -19.05 2.94
CA GLU A 116 -8.96 -19.60 3.92
C GLU A 116 -10.11 -18.64 4.19
N LEU A 117 -9.80 -17.35 4.30
CA LEU A 117 -10.78 -16.33 4.67
C LEU A 117 -11.61 -15.82 3.49
N GLY A 118 -11.19 -16.11 2.25
CA GLY A 118 -11.91 -15.64 1.08
C GLY A 118 -11.73 -14.15 0.82
N ILE A 119 -10.54 -13.62 1.05
CA ILE A 119 -10.24 -12.19 0.89
C ILE A 119 -9.34 -11.98 -0.31
N ILE A 120 -9.75 -11.08 -1.21
CA ILE A 120 -8.88 -10.60 -2.29
C ILE A 120 -7.87 -9.61 -1.70
N ILE A 121 -6.59 -9.73 -2.09
CA ILE A 121 -5.59 -8.73 -1.70
C ILE A 121 -5.11 -8.00 -2.95
N VAL A 122 -5.07 -6.67 -2.89
CA VAL A 122 -4.58 -5.84 -3.99
C VAL A 122 -3.42 -5.00 -3.49
N ALA A 123 -2.29 -5.06 -4.21
CA ALA A 123 -1.09 -4.31 -3.84
C ALA A 123 -0.61 -3.49 -5.04
N PRO A 124 -0.81 -2.16 -5.02
CA PRO A 124 -0.29 -1.32 -6.09
C PRO A 124 1.18 -0.99 -5.91
N ASP A 125 1.80 -0.48 -6.96
CA ASP A 125 3.13 0.13 -6.86
C ASP A 125 3.09 1.35 -5.93
N THR A 126 4.26 1.81 -5.53
CA THR A 126 4.41 2.82 -4.48
C THR A 126 4.50 4.24 -5.01
N SER A 127 4.53 4.41 -6.32
CA SER A 127 4.56 5.74 -6.95
C SER A 127 4.31 5.62 -8.44
N PRO A 128 4.03 6.73 -9.12
CA PRO A 128 4.20 6.73 -10.58
C PRO A 128 5.66 6.44 -10.93
N ARG A 129 5.90 5.88 -12.11
CA ARG A 129 7.25 5.58 -12.61
C ARG A 129 7.30 5.83 -14.11
N GLY A 130 8.51 6.06 -14.60
CA GLY A 130 8.74 6.20 -16.03
C GLY A 130 9.69 7.33 -16.34
N ALA A 131 10.15 7.36 -17.60
CA ALA A 131 11.13 8.35 -18.03
C ALA A 131 10.60 9.78 -17.95
N ASP A 132 9.30 9.94 -18.12
CA ASP A 132 8.67 11.27 -18.09
C ASP A 132 8.21 11.69 -16.68
N VAL A 133 8.37 10.81 -15.70
CA VAL A 133 7.93 11.09 -14.32
C VAL A 133 9.09 11.72 -13.54
N ALA A 134 8.83 12.86 -12.92
CA ALA A 134 9.85 13.56 -12.14
C ALA A 134 10.34 12.68 -10.99
N ASP A 135 11.63 12.79 -10.71
CA ASP A 135 12.26 12.00 -9.66
C ASP A 135 13.08 12.96 -8.79
N ASP A 136 13.73 12.44 -7.74
CA ASP A 136 14.62 13.24 -6.94
C ASP A 136 15.81 13.66 -7.81
N PRO A 137 16.09 14.98 -7.97
CA PRO A 137 17.23 15.41 -8.77
C PRO A 137 18.55 14.85 -8.28
N GLU A 138 18.65 14.52 -6.99
CA GLU A 138 19.86 13.94 -6.41
C GLU A 138 19.85 12.41 -6.38
N GLY A 139 18.76 11.78 -6.85
CA GLY A 139 18.67 10.34 -6.93
C GLY A 139 18.53 9.63 -5.60
N ALA A 140 17.98 10.28 -4.59
CA ALA A 140 17.78 9.63 -3.29
C ALA A 140 16.63 8.63 -3.37
N TRP A 141 16.70 7.60 -2.53
CA TRP A 141 15.69 6.55 -2.50
C TRP A 141 14.44 6.95 -1.70
N ASP A 142 14.53 7.98 -0.90
CA ASP A 142 13.44 8.36 0.02
C ASP A 142 12.53 9.46 -0.52
N PHE A 143 12.64 9.77 -1.82
CA PHE A 143 11.79 10.76 -2.46
C PHE A 143 11.69 10.45 -3.96
N GLY A 144 10.55 10.80 -4.56
CA GLY A 144 10.33 10.59 -5.98
C GLY A 144 9.87 9.17 -6.29
N GLN A 145 10.42 8.58 -7.35
CA GLN A 145 10.00 7.25 -7.78
C GLN A 145 10.30 6.23 -6.69
N GLY A 146 9.28 5.43 -6.33
CA GLY A 146 9.32 4.52 -5.21
C GLY A 146 8.97 5.16 -3.87
N ALA A 147 8.56 6.44 -3.87
CA ALA A 147 8.35 7.20 -2.63
C ALA A 147 7.23 8.22 -2.81
N GLY A 148 6.06 7.78 -3.22
CA GLY A 148 4.92 8.66 -3.51
C GLY A 148 4.16 9.16 -2.30
N PHE A 149 4.39 8.59 -1.13
CA PHE A 149 3.79 9.00 0.16
C PHE A 149 2.26 9.02 0.16
N TYR A 150 1.64 8.45 -0.86
CA TYR A 150 0.17 8.26 -0.92
C TYR A 150 -0.60 9.55 -0.67
N LEU A 151 -0.07 10.66 -1.19
CA LEU A 151 -0.69 11.97 -1.13
C LEU A 151 -0.95 12.47 -2.56
N ASN A 152 -1.59 13.64 -2.65
CA ASN A 152 -1.74 14.35 -3.92
C ASN A 152 -0.81 15.55 -3.91
N ALA A 153 0.21 15.52 -4.77
CA ALA A 153 1.18 16.60 -4.83
C ALA A 153 0.56 17.85 -5.45
N THR A 154 0.97 19.01 -4.93
CA THR A 154 0.51 20.30 -5.42
C THR A 154 1.60 21.10 -6.14
N GLU A 155 2.87 20.70 -5.98
CA GLU A 155 4.01 21.47 -6.48
C GLU A 155 4.61 20.85 -7.73
N GLN A 156 4.86 21.68 -8.75
CA GLN A 156 5.53 21.20 -9.95
C GLN A 156 7.01 20.96 -9.67
N PRO A 157 7.62 20.00 -10.31
CA PRO A 157 7.08 19.15 -11.39
C PRO A 157 6.30 17.94 -10.91
N TYR A 158 6.16 17.75 -9.61
CA TYR A 158 5.60 16.52 -9.04
C TYR A 158 4.07 16.42 -9.18
N ALA A 159 3.38 17.57 -9.19
CA ALA A 159 1.92 17.59 -9.24
C ALA A 159 1.36 16.88 -10.48
N ARG A 160 2.14 16.84 -11.57
CA ARG A 160 1.68 16.21 -12.80
C ARG A 160 1.36 14.72 -12.64
N HIS A 161 2.18 13.99 -11.86
CA HIS A 161 2.06 12.54 -11.79
C HIS A 161 1.86 11.99 -10.38
N TYR A 162 2.22 12.74 -9.33
CA TYR A 162 2.22 12.21 -7.97
C TYR A 162 0.89 12.45 -7.28
N GLN A 163 -0.15 11.73 -7.75
CA GLN A 163 -1.51 11.81 -7.23
C GLN A 163 -1.91 10.46 -6.65
N MET A 164 -1.04 9.89 -5.81
CA MET A 164 -1.21 8.52 -5.33
C MET A 164 -2.42 8.34 -4.43
N HIS A 165 -2.83 9.38 -3.68
CA HIS A 165 -4.03 9.26 -2.86
C HIS A 165 -5.26 8.99 -3.74
N ASP A 166 -5.46 9.78 -4.75
CA ASP A 166 -6.63 9.61 -5.62
C ASP A 166 -6.55 8.30 -6.40
N TYR A 167 -5.34 7.88 -6.75
CA TYR A 167 -5.18 6.59 -7.40
C TYR A 167 -5.64 5.44 -6.49
N VAL A 168 -5.15 5.41 -5.25
CA VAL A 168 -5.42 4.33 -4.30
C VAL A 168 -6.88 4.32 -3.85
N VAL A 169 -7.44 5.50 -3.60
CA VAL A 169 -8.77 5.60 -2.99
C VAL A 169 -9.88 5.51 -4.04
N ARG A 170 -9.66 6.01 -5.24
CA ARG A 170 -10.73 6.12 -6.24
C ARG A 170 -10.48 5.25 -7.47
N GLU A 171 -9.36 5.45 -8.16
CA GLU A 171 -9.17 4.80 -9.47
C GLU A 171 -8.96 3.30 -9.32
N LEU A 172 -8.07 2.89 -8.43
CA LEU A 172 -7.75 1.47 -8.27
C LEU A 172 -8.96 0.66 -7.80
N PRO A 173 -9.72 1.08 -6.76
CA PRO A 173 -10.90 0.29 -6.38
C PRO A 173 -11.95 0.20 -7.47
N ALA A 174 -12.16 1.27 -8.24
CA ALA A 174 -13.11 1.21 -9.36
C ALA A 174 -12.68 0.17 -10.38
N LEU A 175 -11.37 0.14 -10.69
CA LEU A 175 -10.81 -0.82 -11.62
C LEU A 175 -10.95 -2.26 -11.10
N ILE A 176 -10.66 -2.48 -9.83
CA ILE A 176 -10.75 -3.79 -9.21
C ILE A 176 -12.20 -4.31 -9.23
N GLU A 177 -13.14 -3.44 -8.84
CA GLU A 177 -14.54 -3.84 -8.76
C GLU A 177 -15.15 -4.09 -10.14
N GLU A 178 -14.64 -3.43 -11.16
CA GLU A 178 -15.08 -3.65 -12.54
C GLU A 178 -14.55 -4.97 -13.12
N HIS A 179 -13.30 -5.31 -12.86
CA HIS A 179 -12.62 -6.40 -13.57
C HIS A 179 -12.52 -7.70 -12.79
N PHE A 180 -12.78 -7.71 -11.49
CA PHE A 180 -12.62 -8.89 -10.64
C PHE A 180 -13.89 -9.12 -9.83
N PRO A 181 -14.07 -10.34 -9.25
CA PRO A 181 -15.26 -10.60 -8.43
C PRO A 181 -15.08 -9.98 -7.03
N ALA A 182 -14.99 -8.66 -6.99
CA ALA A 182 -14.71 -7.87 -5.80
C ALA A 182 -15.95 -7.09 -5.39
N SER A 183 -16.29 -7.17 -4.11
CA SER A 183 -17.39 -6.38 -3.57
C SER A 183 -16.90 -4.99 -3.17
N GLU A 184 -17.81 -4.16 -2.69
CA GLU A 184 -17.46 -2.84 -2.17
C GLU A 184 -17.04 -2.86 -0.70
N ALA A 185 -16.95 -4.05 -0.10
CA ALA A 185 -16.42 -4.19 1.25
C ALA A 185 -14.90 -4.11 1.18
N ARG A 186 -14.34 -3.00 1.60
CA ARG A 186 -12.91 -2.69 1.48
C ARG A 186 -12.30 -2.43 2.84
N SER A 187 -11.06 -2.88 3.00
CA SER A 187 -10.20 -2.50 4.12
C SER A 187 -8.82 -2.16 3.59
N ILE A 188 -7.97 -1.56 4.41
CA ILE A 188 -6.68 -1.07 3.96
C ILE A 188 -5.62 -1.29 5.01
N SER A 189 -4.41 -1.64 4.55
CA SER A 189 -3.27 -1.89 5.40
C SER A 189 -2.00 -1.42 4.69
N GLY A 190 -0.91 -1.30 5.42
CA GLY A 190 0.36 -0.96 4.82
C GLY A 190 1.52 -0.98 5.79
N HIS A 191 2.72 -0.77 5.24
CA HIS A 191 3.96 -0.84 5.98
C HIS A 191 4.76 0.44 5.80
N SER A 192 5.22 1.04 6.90
CA SER A 192 6.14 2.18 6.87
C SER A 192 5.50 3.38 6.17
N MET A 193 6.04 3.84 5.04
CA MET A 193 5.39 4.85 4.21
C MET A 193 3.97 4.40 3.84
N GLY A 194 3.79 3.12 3.56
CA GLY A 194 2.47 2.57 3.26
C GLY A 194 1.56 2.47 4.47
N GLY A 195 2.12 2.31 5.66
CA GLY A 195 1.33 2.38 6.89
C GLY A 195 0.77 3.78 7.10
N HIS A 196 1.62 4.78 6.89
CA HIS A 196 1.16 6.17 6.82
C HIS A 196 0.04 6.30 5.79
N GLY A 197 0.27 5.76 4.60
CA GLY A 197 -0.73 5.84 3.52
C GLY A 197 -2.06 5.20 3.89
N ALA A 198 -2.02 4.02 4.50
CA ALA A 198 -3.26 3.32 4.89
C ALA A 198 -4.05 4.14 5.90
N LEU A 199 -3.37 4.68 6.90
CA LEU A 199 -4.03 5.51 7.91
C LEU A 199 -4.62 6.78 7.29
N VAL A 200 -3.85 7.46 6.46
CA VAL A 200 -4.31 8.72 5.84
C VAL A 200 -5.47 8.46 4.88
N CYS A 201 -5.38 7.42 4.06
CA CYS A 201 -6.47 7.10 3.14
C CYS A 201 -7.77 6.82 3.90
N ALA A 202 -7.68 6.05 4.99
CA ALA A 202 -8.88 5.74 5.79
C ALA A 202 -9.43 6.98 6.48
N LEU A 203 -8.56 7.78 7.11
CA LEU A 203 -9.00 8.93 7.89
C LEU A 203 -9.58 10.05 7.01
N ARG A 204 -9.06 10.22 5.80
CA ARG A 204 -9.54 11.25 4.89
C ARG A 204 -10.84 10.89 4.18
N ASN A 205 -11.21 9.61 4.18
CA ASN A 205 -12.31 9.13 3.33
C ASN A 205 -13.32 8.33 4.15
N PRO A 206 -14.06 8.98 5.05
CA PRO A 206 -15.06 8.28 5.86
C PRO A 206 -16.05 7.53 4.97
N GLY A 207 -16.39 6.30 5.38
CA GLY A 207 -17.32 5.46 4.65
C GLY A 207 -16.69 4.57 3.60
N ARG A 208 -15.40 4.74 3.28
CA ARG A 208 -14.75 3.96 2.21
C ARG A 208 -14.21 2.63 2.70
N TYR A 209 -13.77 2.54 3.94
CA TYR A 209 -13.10 1.35 4.47
C TYR A 209 -13.77 0.87 5.73
N ARG A 210 -13.71 -0.44 5.98
CA ARG A 210 -14.31 -1.05 7.16
C ARG A 210 -13.33 -1.22 8.32
N SER A 211 -12.04 -1.24 8.03
CA SER A 211 -10.99 -1.33 9.04
C SER A 211 -9.68 -0.89 8.43
N VAL A 212 -8.71 -0.56 9.29
CA VAL A 212 -7.39 -0.16 8.85
C VAL A 212 -6.36 -0.82 9.76
N SER A 213 -5.20 -1.15 9.21
CA SER A 213 -4.08 -1.60 10.02
C SER A 213 -2.77 -1.11 9.41
N ALA A 214 -1.74 -1.11 10.24
CA ALA A 214 -0.43 -0.65 9.79
C ALA A 214 0.67 -1.40 10.52
N PHE A 215 1.76 -1.64 9.78
CA PHE A 215 3.01 -2.16 10.32
C PHE A 215 4.01 -1.02 10.30
N SER A 216 4.54 -0.65 11.47
CA SER A 216 5.62 0.34 11.58
C SER A 216 5.34 1.61 10.77
N PRO A 217 4.18 2.24 10.95
CA PRO A 217 3.84 3.41 10.10
C PRO A 217 4.71 4.61 10.43
N ILE A 218 4.96 5.43 9.39
CA ILE A 218 5.47 6.79 9.62
C ILE A 218 4.29 7.55 10.22
N SER A 219 4.28 7.70 11.54
CA SER A 219 3.08 8.12 12.27
C SER A 219 2.83 9.62 12.23
N ASN A 220 3.90 10.40 12.08
CA ASN A 220 3.82 11.86 12.19
C ASN A 220 4.77 12.48 11.16
N PRO A 221 4.46 12.35 9.86
CA PRO A 221 5.41 12.78 8.83
C PRO A 221 5.77 14.27 8.88
N ILE A 222 4.92 15.12 9.43
CA ILE A 222 5.29 16.54 9.52
C ILE A 222 6.45 16.79 10.49
N ASP A 223 6.76 15.83 11.37
CA ASP A 223 7.81 15.99 12.36
C ASP A 223 8.89 14.91 12.28
N CYS A 224 9.10 14.32 11.12
CA CYS A 224 10.20 13.39 10.93
C CYS A 224 10.94 13.71 9.63
N PRO A 225 12.24 13.35 9.54
CA PRO A 225 13.03 13.73 8.35
C PRO A 225 12.48 13.23 7.03
N TRP A 226 12.03 11.98 6.95
CA TRP A 226 11.47 11.46 5.70
C TRP A 226 10.25 12.27 5.25
N GLY A 227 9.35 12.55 6.20
CA GLY A 227 8.14 13.29 5.88
C GLY A 227 8.43 14.74 5.52
N GLN A 228 9.34 15.39 6.25
CA GLN A 228 9.67 16.78 5.99
C GLN A 228 10.27 16.93 4.58
N LYS A 229 11.16 16.02 4.19
CA LYS A 229 11.73 16.05 2.86
C LYS A 229 10.65 15.88 1.80
N ALA A 230 9.81 14.87 1.93
CA ALA A 230 8.79 14.58 0.92
C ALA A 230 7.73 15.68 0.86
N PHE A 231 7.24 16.10 2.01
CA PHE A 231 6.12 17.06 2.06
C PHE A 231 6.55 18.44 1.57
N SER A 232 7.77 18.88 1.92
CA SER A 232 8.23 20.19 1.44
C SER A 232 8.30 20.24 -0.09
N ARG A 233 8.65 19.12 -0.73
CA ARG A 233 8.78 19.04 -2.18
C ARG A 233 7.44 18.78 -2.87
N TYR A 234 6.64 17.87 -2.34
CA TYR A 234 5.33 17.56 -2.93
C TYR A 234 4.29 18.63 -2.66
N LEU A 235 4.31 19.24 -1.47
CA LEU A 235 3.23 20.12 -1.00
C LEU A 235 3.67 21.56 -0.81
N GLY A 236 4.98 21.85 -0.91
CA GLY A 236 5.50 23.20 -0.72
C GLY A 236 5.85 23.49 0.73
N GLU A 237 6.31 24.71 0.98
CA GLU A 237 6.84 25.09 2.29
C GLU A 237 5.78 25.49 3.31
N ASP A 238 4.54 25.66 2.88
CA ASP A 238 3.43 25.99 3.80
C ASP A 238 3.04 24.77 4.60
N ARG A 239 3.54 24.66 5.82
CA ARG A 239 3.35 23.47 6.66
C ARG A 239 1.91 23.26 7.07
N SER A 240 1.06 24.29 6.97
CA SER A 240 -0.38 24.08 7.26
C SER A 240 -1.01 23.10 6.28
N ARG A 241 -0.48 23.00 5.06
CA ARG A 241 -0.99 22.03 4.06
C ARG A 241 -0.56 20.61 4.37
N TRP A 242 0.57 20.44 5.10
CA TRP A 242 1.08 19.12 5.47
C TRP A 242 0.14 18.39 6.42
N ARG A 243 -0.59 19.15 7.23
CA ARG A 243 -1.51 18.59 8.24
C ARG A 243 -2.60 17.73 7.61
N GLU A 244 -2.97 18.02 6.38
CA GLU A 244 -3.99 17.27 5.65
C GLU A 244 -3.54 15.84 5.30
N TRP A 245 -2.25 15.55 5.47
CA TRP A 245 -1.66 14.27 5.09
C TRP A 245 -0.89 13.61 6.23
N ASP A 246 -1.25 13.91 7.47
CA ASP A 246 -0.56 13.38 8.65
C ASP A 246 -1.57 12.67 9.54
N ALA A 247 -1.38 11.35 9.73
CA ALA A 247 -2.35 10.53 10.47
C ALA A 247 -2.52 11.00 11.91
N SER A 248 -1.43 11.43 12.56
CA SER A 248 -1.53 11.86 13.95
C SER A 248 -2.34 13.15 14.10
N VAL A 249 -2.35 13.98 13.05
CA VAL A 249 -3.22 15.17 13.03
C VAL A 249 -4.66 14.77 12.71
N LEU A 250 -4.83 13.96 11.65
CA LEU A 250 -6.16 13.62 11.15
C LEU A 250 -6.98 12.81 12.14
N ILE A 251 -6.33 11.97 12.93
CA ILE A 251 -7.04 11.12 13.87
C ILE A 251 -7.76 11.94 14.95
N GLY A 252 -7.23 13.10 15.25
CA GLY A 252 -7.87 14.04 16.19
C GLY A 252 -9.16 14.65 15.66
N GLN A 253 -9.37 14.60 14.35
CA GLN A 253 -10.53 15.21 13.69
C GLN A 253 -11.47 14.16 13.10
N ALA A 254 -11.22 12.88 13.36
CA ALA A 254 -11.92 11.78 12.71
C ALA A 254 -13.39 11.73 13.13
N SER A 255 -14.29 11.80 12.16
CA SER A 255 -15.72 11.62 12.41
C SER A 255 -16.08 10.13 12.47
N GLU A 256 -15.36 9.29 11.75
CA GLU A 256 -15.58 7.85 11.72
C GLU A 256 -14.51 7.17 12.58
N LYS A 257 -14.93 6.25 13.43
CA LYS A 257 -14.01 5.53 14.33
C LYS A 257 -13.87 4.11 13.84
N LEU A 258 -12.87 3.88 12.99
CA LEU A 258 -12.61 2.54 12.44
C LEU A 258 -11.75 1.69 13.38
N PRO A 259 -12.04 0.37 13.47
CA PRO A 259 -11.10 -0.51 14.18
C PRO A 259 -9.72 -0.41 13.54
N THR A 260 -8.71 -0.11 14.33
CA THR A 260 -7.35 0.17 13.83
C THR A 260 -6.32 -0.62 14.63
N LEU A 261 -5.53 -1.44 13.95
CA LEU A 261 -4.46 -2.24 14.55
C LEU A 261 -3.11 -1.77 14.02
N VAL A 262 -2.17 -1.49 14.94
CA VAL A 262 -0.81 -1.11 14.57
C VAL A 262 0.17 -2.03 15.29
N ASP A 263 1.08 -2.63 14.53
CA ASP A 263 2.22 -3.37 15.09
C ASP A 263 3.50 -2.60 14.85
N GLN A 264 4.40 -2.63 15.85
CA GLN A 264 5.68 -1.92 15.79
C GLN A 264 6.75 -2.76 16.49
N GLY A 265 7.81 -3.07 15.75
CA GLY A 265 8.95 -3.77 16.34
C GLY A 265 9.80 -2.84 17.18
N ASP A 266 10.30 -3.31 18.34
CA ASP A 266 11.11 -2.45 19.20
C ASP A 266 12.59 -2.44 18.81
N ARG A 267 13.02 -3.30 17.88
CA ARG A 267 14.38 -3.28 17.32
C ARG A 267 14.44 -2.64 15.94
N ASP A 268 13.44 -1.85 15.61
CA ASP A 268 13.35 -1.14 14.33
C ASP A 268 14.31 0.05 14.37
N ASP A 269 15.22 0.12 13.40
CA ASP A 269 16.22 1.19 13.34
C ASP A 269 15.60 2.56 13.10
N PHE A 270 14.37 2.63 12.61
CA PHE A 270 13.68 3.89 12.28
C PHE A 270 12.71 4.33 13.38
N LEU A 271 12.61 3.55 14.46
CA LEU A 271 11.61 3.77 15.50
C LEU A 271 11.64 5.19 16.06
N VAL A 272 12.83 5.65 16.48
CA VAL A 272 12.97 6.91 17.21
C VAL A 272 12.88 8.11 16.28
N ASN A 273 13.57 8.07 15.13
CA ASN A 273 13.72 9.27 14.30
C ASN A 273 12.63 9.44 13.25
N GLN A 274 12.04 8.34 12.78
CA GLN A 274 11.11 8.41 11.67
C GLN A 274 9.70 7.96 12.00
N LEU A 275 9.52 6.91 12.80
CA LEU A 275 8.21 6.28 12.93
C LEU A 275 7.35 6.86 14.05
N LYS A 276 7.90 7.08 15.20
CA LYS A 276 7.29 7.83 16.32
C LYS A 276 5.87 7.35 16.65
N PRO A 277 5.69 6.06 16.93
CA PRO A 277 4.32 5.55 17.18
C PRO A 277 3.66 6.18 18.40
N GLU A 278 4.44 6.67 19.36
CA GLU A 278 3.89 7.31 20.55
C GLU A 278 3.05 8.56 20.21
N VAL A 279 3.41 9.27 19.15
CA VAL A 279 2.66 10.47 18.75
C VAL A 279 1.26 10.05 18.26
N LEU A 280 1.20 9.00 17.47
CA LEU A 280 -0.07 8.49 16.96
C LEU A 280 -0.96 7.97 18.10
N VAL A 281 -0.37 7.22 19.04
CA VAL A 281 -1.12 6.66 20.16
C VAL A 281 -1.72 7.78 21.02
N GLN A 282 -0.92 8.81 21.33
CA GLN A 282 -1.43 9.92 22.13
C GLN A 282 -2.56 10.66 21.43
N ALA A 283 -2.43 10.87 20.12
CA ALA A 283 -3.49 11.53 19.36
C ALA A 283 -4.78 10.69 19.36
N ALA A 284 -4.64 9.37 19.21
CA ALA A 284 -5.79 8.47 19.23
C ALA A 284 -6.48 8.48 20.59
N LYS A 285 -5.71 8.44 21.68
CA LYS A 285 -6.29 8.49 23.04
C LYS A 285 -7.05 9.80 23.26
N ALA A 286 -6.46 10.92 22.86
CA ALA A 286 -7.11 12.22 23.03
C ALA A 286 -8.43 12.32 22.27
N ALA A 287 -8.54 11.59 21.16
CA ALA A 287 -9.73 11.62 20.31
C ALA A 287 -10.70 10.48 20.59
N ASN A 288 -10.41 9.62 21.57
CA ASN A 288 -11.17 8.39 21.83
C ASN A 288 -11.30 7.53 20.56
N TYR A 289 -10.22 7.43 19.81
CA TYR A 289 -10.19 6.64 18.57
C TYR A 289 -9.73 5.22 18.90
N PRO A 290 -10.40 4.17 18.38
CA PRO A 290 -10.13 2.79 18.77
C PRO A 290 -8.89 2.21 18.08
N LEU A 291 -7.71 2.68 18.51
CA LEU A 291 -6.44 2.23 17.97
C LEU A 291 -5.73 1.35 18.99
N THR A 292 -5.34 0.15 18.57
CA THR A 292 -4.52 -0.76 19.35
C THR A 292 -3.10 -0.74 18.79
N LEU A 293 -2.15 -0.33 19.62
CA LEU A 293 -0.72 -0.45 19.30
C LEU A 293 -0.16 -1.65 20.04
N ARG A 294 0.52 -2.55 19.30
CA ARG A 294 1.24 -3.67 19.89
C ARG A 294 2.73 -3.47 19.61
N MET A 295 3.52 -3.34 20.69
CA MET A 295 4.98 -3.32 20.56
C MET A 295 5.47 -4.76 20.55
N GLN A 296 6.26 -5.12 19.56
CA GLN A 296 6.70 -6.51 19.35
C GLN A 296 8.19 -6.63 19.69
N PRO A 297 8.52 -7.26 20.84
CA PRO A 297 9.91 -7.33 21.26
C PRO A 297 10.78 -8.10 20.28
N GLY A 298 11.94 -7.50 19.95
CA GLY A 298 12.96 -8.12 19.12
C GLY A 298 12.77 -7.96 17.63
N TYR A 299 11.64 -7.45 17.18
CA TYR A 299 11.36 -7.35 15.75
C TYR A 299 11.85 -6.02 15.18
N ASP A 300 12.29 -6.09 13.93
CA ASP A 300 12.83 -4.94 13.20
C ASP A 300 11.85 -4.41 12.16
N HIS A 301 12.35 -3.72 11.12
CA HIS A 301 11.54 -3.09 10.09
C HIS A 301 11.32 -3.97 8.86
N SER A 302 11.72 -5.23 8.92
CA SER A 302 11.79 -6.11 7.75
C SER A 302 10.50 -6.88 7.51
N TYR A 303 10.47 -7.62 6.40
CA TYR A 303 9.38 -8.55 6.13
C TYR A 303 9.37 -9.76 7.07
N PHE A 304 10.47 -10.04 7.78
CA PHE A 304 10.40 -11.03 8.86
C PHE A 304 9.39 -10.59 9.92
N PHE A 305 9.37 -9.31 10.24
CA PHE A 305 8.40 -8.74 11.16
C PHE A 305 6.98 -8.83 10.57
N ILE A 306 6.80 -8.38 9.33
CA ILE A 306 5.46 -8.40 8.71
C ILE A 306 4.91 -9.82 8.65
N ALA A 307 5.72 -10.77 8.18
CA ALA A 307 5.28 -12.16 8.03
C ALA A 307 4.89 -12.80 9.36
N SER A 308 5.53 -12.35 10.46
CA SER A 308 5.20 -12.90 11.78
C SER A 308 3.83 -12.49 12.26
N PHE A 309 3.30 -11.35 11.81
CA PHE A 309 2.05 -10.81 12.35
C PHE A 309 0.98 -10.58 11.30
N ILE A 310 1.25 -10.87 10.03
CA ILE A 310 0.26 -10.59 8.98
C ILE A 310 -1.04 -11.36 9.18
N GLU A 311 -0.98 -12.56 9.76
CA GLU A 311 -2.20 -13.33 9.96
C GLU A 311 -3.12 -12.65 10.97
N ASP A 312 -2.56 -12.04 12.01
CA ASP A 312 -3.39 -11.26 12.94
C ASP A 312 -4.08 -10.10 12.23
N HIS A 313 -3.37 -9.44 11.32
CA HIS A 313 -3.97 -8.34 10.55
C HIS A 313 -5.06 -8.84 9.61
N LEU A 314 -4.83 -9.97 8.95
CA LEU A 314 -5.87 -10.52 8.08
C LEU A 314 -7.13 -10.89 8.86
N ARG A 315 -6.98 -11.43 10.07
CA ARG A 315 -8.16 -11.74 10.92
C ARG A 315 -8.85 -10.48 11.40
N HIS A 316 -8.06 -9.45 11.76
CA HIS A 316 -8.61 -8.15 12.12
C HIS A 316 -9.50 -7.59 11.00
N HIS A 317 -9.01 -7.67 9.76
CA HIS A 317 -9.78 -7.16 8.61
C HIS A 317 -10.97 -8.07 8.29
N ALA A 318 -10.79 -9.39 8.37
CA ALA A 318 -11.88 -10.33 8.08
C ALA A 318 -13.07 -10.09 8.99
N GLU A 319 -12.82 -9.83 10.27
CA GLU A 319 -13.90 -9.55 11.23
C GLU A 319 -14.71 -8.33 10.81
N ALA A 320 -14.05 -7.26 10.39
CA ALA A 320 -14.73 -6.04 9.94
C ALA A 320 -15.40 -6.20 8.58
N LEU A 321 -14.72 -6.90 7.67
CA LEU A 321 -15.23 -7.06 6.30
C LEU A 321 -16.48 -7.96 6.24
N ASN A 322 -16.62 -8.87 7.20
CA ASN A 322 -17.73 -9.80 7.23
C ASN A 322 -18.84 -9.41 8.21
N SER A 323 -18.75 -8.23 8.81
CA SER A 323 -19.76 -7.76 9.75
C SER A 323 -20.91 -7.04 9.07
#